data_9a03dba9000204b5f06cfbbb5de64e81
#
_entry.id   9a03dba9000204b5f06cfbbb5de64e81
#
_cell.length_a   1.000
_cell.length_b   1.000
_cell.length_c   1.000
_cell.angle_alpha   90.00
_cell.angle_beta   90.00
_cell.angle_gamma   90.00
#
_symmetry.space_group_name_H-M   'P 1'
#
loop_
_entity.id
_entity.type
_entity.pdbx_description
1 polymer ?
#
loop_
_entity_poly.entity_id
_entity_poly.type
_entity_poly.pdbx_seq_one_letter_code
_entity_poly.pdbx_strand_id
1 'polypeptide(L)'
;RKQVYDAIDIVIIKKNKSLKNKSMNINDFDIGNLHTYSEKFLSFVLTEANNGYYCNDKPIMTDAEYDMLKEFMEDKFPNNKTIKEGHTSCNVAIQKNKIELPFEMWSMDKEKTVKGVKKRLKKYKGEFVISAKVDGISILYSNQTFLATRGNGKIGQDISYMLPYLNLPKTNGVFRGELIIKKETFDKKYSKKFANARNFISGIANSKTINKKIIKDLDVILYEVIEPELSPAEQMKYLSSTLKYKNTVKNLVMKDKEIDNEVLSKILLDWRKNYPWEIDGVIVCHDKIHPRKSGNPDHAFAFKMVLSDQIVEARVHDVIWSPSKDGYLKPKIQIELDKLSLTKKKMY
;
A
#
# COMPACT_ATOMS: atom_id res chain seq x y z
N ARG A 1 -42.79 -10.55 -4.05
CA ARG A 1 -41.41 -9.97 -3.92
C ARG A 1 -41.17 -9.42 -2.52
N LYS A 2 -42.08 -8.63 -1.95
CA LYS A 2 -41.96 -8.05 -0.60
C LYS A 2 -41.84 -9.11 0.51
N GLN A 3 -42.64 -10.18 0.41
CA GLN A 3 -42.64 -11.29 1.38
C GLN A 3 -41.31 -12.09 1.44
N VAL A 4 -40.58 -12.18 0.31
CA VAL A 4 -39.26 -12.86 0.28
C VAL A 4 -38.18 -12.02 0.95
N TYR A 5 -38.24 -10.69 0.81
CA TYR A 5 -37.31 -9.79 1.47
C TYR A 5 -37.51 -9.73 2.98
N ASP A 6 -38.77 -9.70 3.43
CA ASP A 6 -39.12 -9.74 4.85
C ASP A 6 -38.64 -11.06 5.52
N ALA A 7 -38.71 -12.19 4.79
CA ALA A 7 -38.22 -13.47 5.27
C ALA A 7 -36.68 -13.55 5.38
N ILE A 8 -35.96 -12.92 4.45
CA ILE A 8 -34.48 -12.85 4.48
C ILE A 8 -34.03 -11.94 5.62
N ASP A 9 -34.66 -10.79 5.81
CA ASP A 9 -34.34 -9.89 6.91
C ASP A 9 -34.63 -10.51 8.29
N ILE A 10 -35.69 -11.28 8.42
CA ILE A 10 -36.04 -12.03 9.65
C ILE A 10 -34.99 -13.11 9.96
N VAL A 11 -34.48 -13.82 8.95
CA VAL A 11 -33.43 -14.83 9.14
C VAL A 11 -32.08 -14.19 9.54
N ILE A 12 -31.72 -13.07 8.94
CA ILE A 12 -30.51 -12.31 9.28
C ILE A 12 -30.63 -11.71 10.69
N ILE A 13 -31.78 -11.17 11.08
CA ILE A 13 -32.00 -10.63 12.43
C ILE A 13 -31.98 -11.74 13.48
N LYS A 14 -32.52 -12.92 13.20
CA LYS A 14 -32.44 -14.08 14.12
C LYS A 14 -31.04 -14.62 14.29
N LYS A 15 -30.24 -14.70 13.22
CA LYS A 15 -28.83 -15.07 13.29
C LYS A 15 -28.01 -14.03 14.06
N ASN A 16 -28.25 -12.76 13.83
CA ASN A 16 -27.59 -11.67 14.56
C ASN A 16 -27.98 -11.63 16.05
N LYS A 17 -29.20 -12.04 16.43
CA LYS A 17 -29.59 -12.16 17.85
C LYS A 17 -28.89 -13.33 18.57
N SER A 18 -28.56 -14.43 17.87
CA SER A 18 -27.85 -15.56 18.47
C SER A 18 -26.34 -15.26 18.66
N LEU A 19 -25.76 -14.33 17.88
CA LEU A 19 -24.36 -13.92 17.99
C LEU A 19 -24.11 -12.85 19.07
N LYS A 20 -25.15 -12.26 19.66
CA LYS A 20 -25.02 -11.22 20.67
C LYS A 20 -24.35 -11.67 21.99
N ASN A 21 -24.19 -12.94 22.25
CA ASN A 21 -23.63 -13.51 23.48
C ASN A 21 -22.43 -14.45 23.28
N LYS A 22 -21.89 -14.62 22.07
CA LYS A 22 -20.60 -15.31 21.87
C LYS A 22 -19.44 -14.31 22.00
N SER A 23 -18.41 -14.70 22.73
CA SER A 23 -17.11 -14.01 22.70
C SER A 23 -16.71 -13.85 21.23
N MET A 24 -16.35 -12.63 20.80
CA MET A 24 -15.90 -12.36 19.44
C MET A 24 -14.61 -13.15 19.20
N ASN A 25 -14.67 -14.16 18.32
CA ASN A 25 -13.53 -14.97 17.96
C ASN A 25 -13.18 -14.73 16.49
N ILE A 26 -11.93 -14.39 16.22
CA ILE A 26 -11.43 -14.16 14.87
C ILE A 26 -11.54 -15.37 13.97
N ASN A 27 -11.49 -16.59 14.55
CA ASN A 27 -11.62 -17.85 13.81
C ASN A 27 -13.03 -18.05 13.21
N ASP A 28 -14.02 -17.27 13.65
CA ASP A 28 -15.38 -17.30 13.09
C ASP A 28 -15.51 -16.38 11.85
N PHE A 29 -14.44 -15.69 11.45
CA PHE A 29 -14.42 -14.78 10.32
C PHE A 29 -14.13 -15.50 9.01
N ASP A 30 -14.97 -15.24 8.01
CA ASP A 30 -14.80 -15.67 6.62
C ASP A 30 -15.04 -14.49 5.70
N ILE A 31 -14.01 -14.08 4.95
CA ILE A 31 -14.05 -12.96 4.01
C ILE A 31 -15.16 -13.12 2.96
N GLY A 32 -15.53 -14.36 2.63
CA GLY A 32 -16.62 -14.67 1.73
C GLY A 32 -18.01 -14.26 2.23
N ASN A 33 -18.13 -14.00 3.54
CA ASN A 33 -19.41 -13.78 4.22
C ASN A 33 -19.52 -12.39 4.89
N LEU A 34 -18.81 -11.37 4.40
CA LEU A 34 -18.75 -10.01 4.99
C LEU A 34 -20.12 -9.42 5.32
N HIS A 35 -21.11 -9.64 4.46
CA HIS A 35 -22.47 -9.10 4.59
C HIS A 35 -23.29 -9.75 5.74
N THR A 36 -22.83 -10.88 6.27
CA THR A 36 -23.54 -11.57 7.36
C THR A 36 -23.12 -11.08 8.74
N TYR A 37 -21.99 -10.38 8.82
CA TYR A 37 -21.44 -9.93 10.08
C TYR A 37 -21.95 -8.56 10.49
N SER A 38 -22.03 -8.34 11.82
CA SER A 38 -22.38 -7.03 12.38
C SER A 38 -21.22 -6.04 12.19
N GLU A 39 -21.54 -4.74 12.11
CA GLU A 39 -20.52 -3.67 12.11
C GLU A 39 -19.50 -3.83 13.23
N LYS A 40 -19.98 -4.16 14.44
CA LYS A 40 -19.13 -4.37 15.61
C LYS A 40 -18.14 -5.52 15.43
N PHE A 41 -18.58 -6.64 14.82
CA PHE A 41 -17.69 -7.78 14.56
C PHE A 41 -16.67 -7.45 13.47
N LEU A 42 -17.11 -6.82 12.39
CA LEU A 42 -16.19 -6.39 11.32
C LEU A 42 -15.17 -5.36 11.80
N SER A 43 -15.58 -4.42 12.67
CA SER A 43 -14.65 -3.49 13.32
C SER A 43 -13.63 -4.21 14.20
N PHE A 44 -14.07 -5.23 14.94
CA PHE A 44 -13.16 -6.08 15.71
C PHE A 44 -12.17 -6.80 14.80
N VAL A 45 -12.67 -7.46 13.73
CA VAL A 45 -11.81 -8.16 12.76
C VAL A 45 -10.81 -7.22 12.10
N LEU A 46 -11.26 -6.03 11.67
CA LEU A 46 -10.38 -5.02 11.06
C LEU A 46 -9.33 -4.52 12.06
N THR A 47 -9.72 -4.35 13.33
CA THR A 47 -8.78 -3.95 14.39
C THR A 47 -7.75 -5.04 14.65
N GLU A 48 -8.16 -6.31 14.72
CA GLU A 48 -7.24 -7.44 14.89
C GLU A 48 -6.33 -7.64 13.66
N ALA A 49 -6.84 -7.43 12.45
CA ALA A 49 -6.04 -7.44 11.23
C ALA A 49 -4.99 -6.32 11.23
N ASN A 50 -5.38 -5.11 11.65
CA ASN A 50 -4.46 -4.00 11.84
C ASN A 50 -3.40 -4.33 12.90
N ASN A 51 -3.79 -4.88 14.04
CA ASN A 51 -2.88 -5.28 15.10
C ASN A 51 -1.93 -6.37 14.62
N GLY A 52 -2.44 -7.37 13.90
CA GLY A 52 -1.64 -8.45 13.35
C GLY A 52 -0.58 -7.94 12.36
N TYR A 53 -1.00 -7.07 11.45
CA TYR A 53 -0.13 -6.54 10.39
C TYR A 53 0.85 -5.47 10.89
N TYR A 54 0.34 -4.45 11.62
CA TYR A 54 1.14 -3.29 12.01
C TYR A 54 1.81 -3.43 13.37
N CYS A 55 1.25 -4.25 14.28
CA CYS A 55 1.69 -4.31 15.67
C CYS A 55 2.43 -5.60 16.02
N ASN A 56 1.98 -6.73 15.51
CA ASN A 56 2.46 -8.04 15.98
C ASN A 56 3.30 -8.81 14.95
N ASP A 57 3.46 -8.28 13.72
CA ASP A 57 4.13 -8.97 12.60
C ASP A 57 3.58 -10.40 12.33
N LYS A 58 2.30 -10.60 12.63
CA LYS A 58 1.56 -11.83 12.39
C LYS A 58 0.25 -11.50 11.70
N PRO A 59 0.28 -11.27 10.38
CA PRO A 59 -0.95 -11.01 9.62
C PRO A 59 -1.93 -12.16 9.81
N ILE A 60 -3.18 -11.84 10.13
CA ILE A 60 -4.26 -12.82 10.32
C ILE A 60 -5.03 -13.06 9.02
N MET A 61 -4.75 -12.29 7.99
CA MET A 61 -5.33 -12.39 6.66
C MET A 61 -4.35 -11.87 5.61
N THR A 62 -4.60 -12.17 4.35
CA THR A 62 -3.81 -11.65 3.23
C THR A 62 -4.10 -10.18 2.96
N ASP A 63 -3.20 -9.47 2.27
CA ASP A 63 -3.39 -8.06 1.87
C ASP A 63 -4.68 -7.88 1.04
N ALA A 64 -5.00 -8.86 0.18
CA ALA A 64 -6.21 -8.83 -0.63
C ALA A 64 -7.48 -8.95 0.22
N GLU A 65 -7.49 -9.84 1.22
CA GLU A 65 -8.60 -9.99 2.15
C GLU A 65 -8.76 -8.74 3.03
N TYR A 66 -7.65 -8.17 3.45
CA TYR A 66 -7.65 -6.91 4.21
C TYR A 66 -8.22 -5.75 3.39
N ASP A 67 -7.77 -5.57 2.15
CA ASP A 67 -8.29 -4.53 1.26
C ASP A 67 -9.80 -4.73 1.00
N MET A 68 -10.26 -5.96 0.79
CA MET A 68 -11.68 -6.28 0.62
C MET A 68 -12.52 -5.95 1.87
N LEU A 69 -12.05 -6.33 3.06
CA LEU A 69 -12.71 -6.03 4.33
C LEU A 69 -12.80 -4.52 4.53
N LYS A 70 -11.70 -3.81 4.28
CA LYS A 70 -11.61 -2.36 4.45
C LYS A 70 -12.53 -1.62 3.47
N GLU A 71 -12.48 -1.95 2.17
CA GLU A 71 -13.37 -1.38 1.15
C GLU A 71 -14.84 -1.63 1.48
N PHE A 72 -15.18 -2.84 1.95
CA PHE A 72 -16.54 -3.17 2.39
C PHE A 72 -16.99 -2.32 3.58
N MET A 73 -16.11 -2.10 4.56
CA MET A 73 -16.41 -1.29 5.72
C MET A 73 -16.52 0.20 5.37
N GLU A 74 -15.67 0.72 4.49
CA GLU A 74 -15.72 2.10 3.98
C GLU A 74 -17.04 2.38 3.24
N ASP A 75 -17.50 1.43 2.43
CA ASP A 75 -18.75 1.54 1.67
C ASP A 75 -19.98 1.41 2.58
N LYS A 76 -20.00 0.42 3.46
CA LYS A 76 -21.18 0.07 4.26
C LYS A 76 -21.30 0.86 5.56
N PHE A 77 -20.19 1.22 6.17
CA PHE A 77 -20.11 1.89 7.47
C PHE A 77 -19.17 3.11 7.44
N PRO A 78 -19.40 4.11 6.57
CA PRO A 78 -18.47 5.24 6.37
C PRO A 78 -18.25 6.08 7.63
N ASN A 79 -19.15 5.97 8.60
CA ASN A 79 -19.06 6.67 9.89
C ASN A 79 -18.42 5.84 10.99
N ASN A 80 -17.99 4.61 10.68
CA ASN A 80 -17.36 3.73 11.65
C ASN A 80 -16.05 4.35 12.18
N LYS A 81 -15.85 4.26 13.49
CA LYS A 81 -14.69 4.83 14.17
C LYS A 81 -13.38 4.23 13.69
N THR A 82 -13.32 2.91 13.52
CA THR A 82 -12.13 2.19 13.03
C THR A 82 -11.74 2.62 11.62
N ILE A 83 -12.72 3.00 10.78
CA ILE A 83 -12.48 3.52 9.44
C ILE A 83 -12.01 4.98 9.47
N LYS A 84 -12.68 5.85 10.27
CA LYS A 84 -12.37 7.28 10.33
C LYS A 84 -11.05 7.60 11.01
N GLU A 85 -10.73 6.89 12.08
CA GLU A 85 -9.50 7.11 12.84
C GLU A 85 -8.29 6.43 12.17
N GLY A 86 -8.55 5.62 11.13
CA GLY A 86 -7.51 4.84 10.48
C GLY A 86 -6.85 3.88 11.48
N HIS A 87 -5.57 3.58 11.26
CA HIS A 87 -4.79 2.76 12.20
C HIS A 87 -4.46 3.59 13.44
N THR A 88 -5.40 3.67 14.38
CA THR A 88 -5.09 4.24 15.68
C THR A 88 -3.99 3.42 16.32
N SER A 89 -2.98 4.14 16.76
CA SER A 89 -1.80 3.69 17.51
C SER A 89 -2.02 2.37 18.22
N CYS A 90 -1.14 1.41 17.90
CA CYS A 90 -1.01 0.24 18.73
C CYS A 90 -0.82 0.69 20.20
N ASN A 91 -1.81 0.50 21.05
CA ASN A 91 -1.65 0.58 22.50
C ASN A 91 -0.85 -0.65 22.96
N VAL A 92 0.32 -0.84 22.37
CA VAL A 92 1.25 -1.88 22.76
C VAL A 92 2.36 -1.18 23.49
N ALA A 93 2.60 -1.61 24.71
CA ALA A 93 3.91 -1.42 25.35
C ALA A 93 4.95 -1.68 24.24
N ILE A 94 5.79 -0.68 23.97
CA ILE A 94 6.76 -0.61 22.86
C ILE A 94 7.36 -1.99 22.66
N GLN A 95 6.88 -2.75 21.67
CA GLN A 95 7.50 -4.03 21.33
C GLN A 95 8.94 -3.71 20.94
N LYS A 96 9.87 -4.53 21.43
CA LYS A 96 11.30 -4.47 21.10
C LYS A 96 11.46 -4.11 19.61
N ASN A 97 12.00 -2.90 19.34
CA ASN A 97 12.30 -2.32 18.03
C ASN A 97 11.20 -1.51 17.32
N LYS A 98 10.07 -1.21 17.93
CA LYS A 98 9.14 -0.20 17.40
C LYS A 98 9.59 1.18 17.85
N ILE A 99 9.54 2.17 16.95
CA ILE A 99 9.99 3.53 17.22
C ILE A 99 8.99 4.54 16.68
N GLU A 100 8.76 5.61 17.40
CA GLU A 100 7.98 6.75 16.92
C GLU A 100 8.76 7.48 15.83
N LEU A 101 8.06 7.80 14.74
CA LEU A 101 8.67 8.48 13.60
C LEU A 101 8.70 9.99 13.87
N PRO A 102 9.85 10.66 13.66
CA PRO A 102 9.96 12.12 13.80
C PRO A 102 9.07 12.89 12.81
N PHE A 103 8.65 12.26 11.74
CA PHE A 103 7.72 12.80 10.74
C PHE A 103 6.71 11.74 10.34
N GLU A 104 5.43 12.11 10.28
CA GLU A 104 4.37 11.20 9.82
C GLU A 104 4.57 10.82 8.35
N MET A 105 4.42 9.53 8.06
CA MET A 105 4.61 8.95 6.72
C MET A 105 3.28 8.48 6.13
N TRP A 106 2.50 9.40 5.61
CA TRP A 106 1.20 9.09 5.00
C TRP A 106 1.36 8.44 3.62
N SER A 107 0.29 7.80 3.17
CA SER A 107 0.20 7.18 1.86
C SER A 107 -0.19 8.22 0.80
N MET A 108 -0.52 7.76 -0.41
CA MET A 108 -1.04 8.56 -1.51
C MET A 108 -2.42 8.03 -1.91
N ASP A 109 -3.34 8.93 -2.22
CA ASP A 109 -4.60 8.54 -2.84
C ASP A 109 -4.35 7.90 -4.21
N LYS A 110 -5.13 6.89 -4.53
CA LYS A 110 -4.98 6.11 -5.76
C LYS A 110 -5.98 6.60 -6.82
N GLU A 111 -5.49 6.96 -8.00
CA GLU A 111 -6.34 7.34 -9.14
C GLU A 111 -6.13 6.35 -10.28
N LYS A 112 -7.23 5.81 -10.80
CA LYS A 112 -7.22 4.82 -11.89
C LYS A 112 -8.01 5.28 -13.12
N THR A 113 -8.85 6.31 -12.95
CA THR A 113 -9.80 6.74 -13.97
C THR A 113 -9.44 8.08 -14.59
N VAL A 114 -9.83 8.28 -15.85
CA VAL A 114 -9.68 9.56 -16.57
C VAL A 114 -10.31 10.71 -15.80
N LYS A 115 -11.51 10.48 -15.24
CA LYS A 115 -12.23 11.48 -14.44
C LYS A 115 -11.48 11.85 -13.17
N GLY A 116 -10.92 10.86 -12.46
CA GLY A 116 -10.15 11.07 -11.24
C GLY A 116 -8.88 11.88 -11.50
N VAL A 117 -8.08 11.48 -12.48
CA VAL A 117 -6.86 12.22 -12.88
C VAL A 117 -7.19 13.66 -13.26
N LYS A 118 -8.20 13.89 -14.13
CA LYS A 118 -8.63 15.25 -14.50
C LYS A 118 -9.08 16.08 -13.30
N LYS A 119 -9.79 15.49 -12.34
CA LYS A 119 -10.23 16.18 -11.11
C LYS A 119 -9.03 16.63 -10.27
N ARG A 120 -8.02 15.77 -10.11
CA ARG A 120 -6.80 16.09 -9.35
C ARG A 120 -6.00 17.22 -10.03
N LEU A 121 -5.74 17.12 -11.32
CA LEU A 121 -4.98 18.14 -12.08
C LEU A 121 -5.70 19.50 -12.16
N LYS A 122 -7.04 19.53 -12.07
CA LYS A 122 -7.78 20.80 -12.01
C LYS A 122 -7.57 21.57 -10.71
N LYS A 123 -7.25 20.88 -9.61
CA LYS A 123 -7.07 21.48 -8.28
C LYS A 123 -5.82 22.33 -8.18
N TYR A 124 -4.77 21.94 -8.89
CA TYR A 124 -3.48 22.63 -8.91
C TYR A 124 -3.05 22.91 -10.34
N LYS A 125 -2.39 24.06 -10.55
CA LYS A 125 -1.95 24.52 -11.87
C LYS A 125 -0.44 24.71 -11.90
N GLY A 126 0.16 24.45 -13.07
CA GLY A 126 1.59 24.61 -13.29
C GLY A 126 2.34 23.29 -13.49
N GLU A 127 3.51 23.18 -12.90
CA GLU A 127 4.38 22.03 -13.08
C GLU A 127 4.11 20.94 -12.05
N PHE A 128 4.33 19.71 -12.47
CA PHE A 128 4.23 18.51 -11.66
C PHE A 128 5.47 17.65 -11.86
N VAL A 129 5.93 17.05 -10.79
CA VAL A 129 6.92 15.99 -10.83
C VAL A 129 6.20 14.65 -10.94
N ILE A 130 6.52 13.92 -11.99
CA ILE A 130 6.09 12.52 -12.17
C ILE A 130 7.25 11.64 -11.73
N SER A 131 7.04 10.75 -10.76
CA SER A 131 8.10 9.84 -10.28
C SER A 131 7.63 8.39 -10.24
N ALA A 132 8.57 7.46 -10.35
CA ALA A 132 8.28 6.04 -10.29
C ALA A 132 7.79 5.66 -8.88
N LYS A 133 6.64 5.00 -8.79
CA LYS A 133 6.16 4.42 -7.53
C LYS A 133 6.78 3.05 -7.35
N VAL A 134 7.92 3.03 -6.70
CA VAL A 134 8.67 1.81 -6.40
C VAL A 134 7.94 0.93 -5.38
N ASP A 135 8.03 -0.38 -5.52
CA ASP A 135 7.30 -1.36 -4.72
C ASP A 135 8.23 -2.16 -3.81
N GLY A 136 8.51 -1.60 -2.66
CA GLY A 136 9.32 -2.18 -1.59
C GLY A 136 8.71 -1.90 -0.22
N ILE A 137 9.54 -1.55 0.75
CA ILE A 137 9.12 -1.12 2.09
C ILE A 137 9.51 0.34 2.29
N SER A 138 8.50 1.19 2.53
CA SER A 138 8.73 2.62 2.74
C SER A 138 9.50 2.87 4.03
N ILE A 139 10.52 3.73 3.95
CA ILE A 139 11.43 4.05 5.04
C ILE A 139 11.57 5.55 5.25
N LEU A 140 11.90 5.94 6.49
CA LEU A 140 12.41 7.24 6.88
C LEU A 140 13.88 7.10 7.27
N TYR A 141 14.72 7.94 6.66
CA TYR A 141 16.15 8.04 6.96
C TYR A 141 16.46 9.45 7.46
N SER A 142 17.13 9.57 8.60
CA SER A 142 17.43 10.87 9.20
C SER A 142 18.84 10.92 9.79
N ASN A 143 19.53 12.00 9.50
CA ASN A 143 20.78 12.42 10.15
C ASN A 143 21.83 11.31 10.28
N GLN A 144 21.93 10.41 9.32
CA GLN A 144 22.91 9.31 9.25
C GLN A 144 22.77 8.24 10.35
N THR A 145 21.91 8.42 11.33
CA THR A 145 21.82 7.56 12.51
C THR A 145 20.48 6.86 12.67
N PHE A 146 19.43 7.38 12.04
CA PHE A 146 18.07 6.88 12.15
C PHE A 146 17.59 6.27 10.84
N LEU A 147 17.10 5.04 10.90
CA LEU A 147 16.43 4.39 9.79
C LEU A 147 15.27 3.55 10.33
N ALA A 148 14.05 3.87 9.91
CA ALA A 148 12.87 3.13 10.32
C ALA A 148 11.93 2.88 9.14
N THR A 149 11.15 1.80 9.22
CA THR A 149 10.05 1.56 8.26
C THR A 149 8.90 2.51 8.54
N ARG A 150 8.03 2.71 7.54
CA ARG A 150 6.83 3.54 7.69
C ARG A 150 5.89 3.05 8.80
N GLY A 151 5.77 1.71 8.98
CA GLY A 151 4.77 1.13 9.87
C GLY A 151 3.36 1.66 9.56
N ASN A 152 2.65 2.14 10.59
CA ASN A 152 1.32 2.73 10.47
C ASN A 152 1.34 4.23 10.09
N GLY A 153 2.51 4.78 9.77
CA GLY A 153 2.70 6.19 9.42
C GLY A 153 3.16 7.07 10.59
N LYS A 154 3.03 6.61 11.83
CA LYS A 154 3.47 7.30 13.06
C LYS A 154 4.49 6.48 13.85
N ILE A 155 4.32 5.17 13.87
CA ILE A 155 5.18 4.21 14.55
C ILE A 155 5.68 3.21 13.52
N GLY A 156 7.00 3.13 13.37
CA GLY A 156 7.67 2.22 12.46
C GLY A 156 8.51 1.16 13.18
N GLN A 157 9.14 0.29 12.41
CA GLN A 157 10.16 -0.63 12.89
C GLN A 157 11.51 0.04 12.78
N ASP A 158 12.28 0.09 13.87
CA ASP A 158 13.68 0.53 13.85
C ASP A 158 14.52 -0.51 13.11
N ILE A 159 15.12 -0.09 12.02
CA ILE A 159 16.05 -0.87 11.19
C ILE A 159 17.42 -0.17 11.04
N SER A 160 17.76 0.73 11.97
CA SER A 160 19.02 1.49 11.94
C SER A 160 20.25 0.60 11.92
N TYR A 161 20.14 -0.63 12.41
CA TYR A 161 21.20 -1.66 12.29
C TYR A 161 21.60 -1.99 10.85
N MET A 162 20.77 -1.66 9.85
CA MET A 162 21.08 -1.86 8.43
C MET A 162 21.99 -0.77 7.86
N LEU A 163 22.04 0.42 8.48
CA LEU A 163 22.79 1.58 7.97
C LEU A 163 24.22 1.28 7.52
N PRO A 164 25.02 0.48 8.24
CA PRO A 164 26.39 0.17 7.81
C PRO A 164 26.50 -0.65 6.52
N TYR A 165 25.39 -1.24 6.07
CA TYR A 165 25.35 -2.15 4.91
C TYR A 165 24.60 -1.54 3.71
N LEU A 166 23.92 -0.41 3.91
CA LEU A 166 23.17 0.29 2.88
C LEU A 166 23.96 1.49 2.35
N ASN A 167 23.83 1.72 1.05
CA ASN A 167 24.42 2.92 0.44
C ASN A 167 23.44 4.08 0.56
N LEU A 168 23.62 4.93 1.58
CA LEU A 168 22.81 6.11 1.86
C LEU A 168 23.69 7.37 1.85
N PRO A 169 23.12 8.56 1.53
CA PRO A 169 23.89 9.80 1.54
C PRO A 169 24.37 10.14 2.95
N LYS A 170 25.64 10.50 3.06
CA LYS A 170 26.26 10.90 4.35
C LYS A 170 26.07 12.40 4.55
N THR A 171 24.88 12.80 4.90
CA THR A 171 24.52 14.21 5.15
C THR A 171 23.49 14.31 6.25
N ASN A 172 23.41 15.45 6.89
CA ASN A 172 22.29 15.76 7.76
C ASN A 172 21.07 16.11 6.89
N GLY A 173 19.91 15.71 7.36
CA GLY A 173 18.66 15.89 6.65
C GLY A 173 17.71 14.75 6.91
N VAL A 174 16.49 14.88 6.43
CA VAL A 174 15.43 13.89 6.59
C VAL A 174 14.90 13.49 5.22
N PHE A 175 14.91 12.20 4.94
CA PHE A 175 14.59 11.65 3.63
C PHE A 175 13.57 10.52 3.75
N ARG A 176 12.68 10.45 2.77
CA ARG A 176 11.85 9.27 2.57
C ARG A 176 12.33 8.49 1.36
N GLY A 177 12.25 7.19 1.48
CA GLY A 177 12.64 6.29 0.42
C GLY A 177 11.93 4.96 0.52
N GLU A 178 12.37 4.05 -0.33
CA GLU A 178 11.91 2.67 -0.36
C GLU A 178 13.10 1.75 -0.21
N LEU A 179 13.06 0.86 0.78
CA LEU A 179 13.96 -0.28 0.88
C LEU A 179 13.50 -1.32 -0.13
N ILE A 180 14.34 -1.69 -1.06
CA ILE A 180 13.96 -2.45 -2.24
C ILE A 180 15.09 -3.38 -2.69
N ILE A 181 14.79 -4.29 -3.61
CA ILE A 181 15.76 -5.17 -4.27
C ILE A 181 15.57 -5.10 -5.78
N LYS A 182 16.67 -5.20 -6.54
CA LYS A 182 16.59 -5.29 -8.01
C LYS A 182 15.86 -6.56 -8.44
N LYS A 183 15.01 -6.45 -9.47
CA LYS A 183 14.28 -7.57 -10.07
C LYS A 183 15.18 -8.77 -10.35
N GLU A 184 16.28 -8.52 -11.05
CA GLU A 184 17.25 -9.56 -11.41
C GLU A 184 17.86 -10.26 -10.18
N THR A 185 18.20 -9.50 -9.12
CA THR A 185 18.77 -10.06 -7.90
C THR A 185 17.76 -10.92 -7.15
N PHE A 186 16.52 -10.43 -7.05
CA PHE A 186 15.43 -11.18 -6.43
C PHE A 186 15.16 -12.48 -7.19
N ASP A 187 15.02 -12.41 -8.51
CA ASP A 187 14.70 -13.57 -9.35
C ASP A 187 15.78 -14.65 -9.26
N LYS A 188 17.04 -14.25 -9.29
CA LYS A 188 18.17 -15.19 -9.22
C LYS A 188 18.33 -15.84 -7.85
N LYS A 189 18.16 -15.07 -6.76
CA LYS A 189 18.56 -15.53 -5.42
C LYS A 189 17.40 -15.95 -4.52
N TYR A 190 16.22 -15.31 -4.67
CA TYR A 190 15.16 -15.36 -3.64
C TYR A 190 13.80 -15.83 -4.14
N SER A 191 13.53 -15.76 -5.43
CA SER A 191 12.21 -16.05 -6.01
C SER A 191 11.70 -17.47 -5.75
N LYS A 192 12.60 -18.45 -5.50
CA LYS A 192 12.20 -19.83 -5.15
C LYS A 192 11.60 -19.95 -3.74
N LYS A 193 11.92 -19.02 -2.84
CA LYS A 193 11.54 -19.08 -1.42
C LYS A 193 10.47 -18.06 -1.03
N PHE A 194 10.33 -16.99 -1.80
CA PHE A 194 9.43 -15.89 -1.50
C PHE A 194 8.52 -15.59 -2.69
N ALA A 195 7.26 -15.32 -2.41
CA ALA A 195 6.25 -15.05 -3.44
C ALA A 195 6.55 -13.79 -4.25
N ASN A 196 7.06 -12.74 -3.59
CA ASN A 196 7.44 -11.48 -4.23
C ASN A 196 8.54 -10.77 -3.45
N ALA A 197 9.15 -9.76 -4.09
CA ALA A 197 10.25 -8.98 -3.52
C ALA A 197 9.85 -8.21 -2.25
N ARG A 198 8.63 -7.65 -2.20
CA ARG A 198 8.13 -6.91 -1.05
C ARG A 198 8.02 -7.79 0.20
N ASN A 199 7.45 -9.00 0.07
CA ASN A 199 7.36 -9.95 1.19
C ASN A 199 8.75 -10.40 1.67
N PHE A 200 9.70 -10.58 0.76
CA PHE A 200 11.09 -10.87 1.10
C PHE A 200 11.71 -9.76 1.95
N ILE A 201 11.60 -8.49 1.53
CA ILE A 201 12.16 -7.34 2.24
C ILE A 201 11.48 -7.14 3.59
N SER A 202 10.15 -7.30 3.64
CA SER A 202 9.39 -7.24 4.90
C SER A 202 9.88 -8.28 5.91
N GLY A 203 10.11 -9.51 5.45
CA GLY A 203 10.67 -10.56 6.29
C GLY A 203 12.07 -10.23 6.84
N ILE A 204 12.91 -9.51 6.07
CA ILE A 204 14.23 -9.08 6.53
C ILE A 204 14.11 -7.94 7.55
N ALA A 205 13.27 -6.94 7.26
CA ALA A 205 13.08 -5.80 8.14
C ALA A 205 12.54 -6.23 9.53
N ASN A 206 11.73 -7.30 9.56
CA ASN A 206 11.13 -7.85 10.77
C ASN A 206 11.94 -9.00 11.39
N SER A 207 13.08 -9.36 10.81
CA SER A 207 13.90 -10.47 11.30
C SER A 207 14.58 -10.13 12.62
N LYS A 208 14.56 -11.09 13.55
CA LYS A 208 15.34 -11.00 14.80
C LYS A 208 16.84 -11.24 14.59
N THR A 209 17.21 -11.79 13.45
CA THR A 209 18.62 -12.13 13.12
C THR A 209 19.11 -11.30 11.95
N ILE A 210 20.26 -10.67 12.13
CA ILE A 210 20.89 -9.83 11.09
C ILE A 210 21.68 -10.72 10.13
N ASN A 211 21.21 -10.80 8.88
CA ASN A 211 21.97 -11.44 7.80
C ASN A 211 22.63 -10.37 6.91
N LYS A 212 23.89 -10.06 7.22
CA LYS A 212 24.70 -9.04 6.53
C LYS A 212 24.81 -9.26 5.02
N LYS A 213 24.83 -10.53 4.56
CA LYS A 213 24.92 -10.86 3.13
C LYS A 213 23.65 -10.50 2.39
N ILE A 214 22.50 -10.73 3.03
CA ILE A 214 21.20 -10.43 2.45
C ILE A 214 20.97 -8.90 2.40
N ILE A 215 21.33 -8.16 3.46
CA ILE A 215 21.17 -6.70 3.49
C ILE A 215 21.96 -6.02 2.36
N LYS A 216 23.14 -6.54 2.00
CA LYS A 216 23.95 -6.02 0.88
C LYS A 216 23.30 -6.20 -0.50
N ASP A 217 22.33 -7.07 -0.63
CA ASP A 217 21.54 -7.24 -1.87
C ASP A 217 20.39 -6.22 -1.97
N LEU A 218 20.13 -5.48 -0.89
CA LEU A 218 19.07 -4.45 -0.86
C LEU A 218 19.62 -3.10 -1.33
N ASP A 219 18.76 -2.36 -1.98
CA ASP A 219 18.97 -0.96 -2.34
C ASP A 219 18.01 -0.06 -1.55
N VAL A 220 18.35 1.21 -1.44
CA VAL A 220 17.42 2.26 -1.03
C VAL A 220 17.20 3.20 -2.20
N ILE A 221 15.96 3.48 -2.54
CA ILE A 221 15.58 4.50 -3.52
C ILE A 221 15.01 5.69 -2.77
N LEU A 222 15.66 6.85 -2.82
CA LEU A 222 15.13 8.07 -2.21
C LEU A 222 14.21 8.80 -3.18
N TYR A 223 13.05 9.22 -2.69
CA TYR A 223 12.02 9.88 -3.49
C TYR A 223 11.45 11.16 -2.87
N GLU A 224 11.79 11.48 -1.62
CA GLU A 224 11.37 12.72 -0.96
C GLU A 224 12.47 13.22 -0.02
N VAL A 225 12.67 14.53 -0.01
CA VAL A 225 13.49 15.26 0.97
C VAL A 225 12.53 16.05 1.86
N ILE A 226 12.48 15.71 3.15
CA ILE A 226 11.66 16.42 4.12
C ILE A 226 12.44 17.62 4.67
N GLU A 227 13.73 17.41 4.96
CA GLU A 227 14.65 18.44 5.38
C GLU A 227 15.95 18.35 4.55
N PRO A 228 16.36 19.44 3.91
CA PRO A 228 15.74 20.77 3.88
C PRO A 228 14.40 20.82 3.13
N GLU A 229 13.55 21.82 3.45
CA GLU A 229 12.27 22.01 2.76
C GLU A 229 12.50 22.54 1.35
N LEU A 230 12.09 21.78 0.33
CA LEU A 230 12.31 22.03 -1.09
C LEU A 230 11.06 21.66 -1.89
N SER A 231 10.85 22.28 -3.05
CA SER A 231 9.83 21.79 -3.99
C SER A 231 10.19 20.41 -4.55
N PRO A 232 9.23 19.60 -5.01
CA PRO A 232 9.50 18.26 -5.53
C PRO A 232 10.60 18.18 -6.59
N ALA A 233 10.66 19.10 -7.55
CA ALA A 233 11.72 19.12 -8.55
C ALA A 233 13.08 19.49 -7.93
N GLU A 234 13.11 20.44 -7.01
CA GLU A 234 14.32 20.79 -6.26
C GLU A 234 14.81 19.63 -5.39
N GLN A 235 13.90 18.85 -4.78
CA GLN A 235 14.25 17.63 -4.02
C GLN A 235 14.97 16.62 -4.92
N MET A 236 14.45 16.37 -6.12
CA MET A 236 15.09 15.45 -7.08
C MET A 236 16.47 15.94 -7.51
N LYS A 237 16.61 17.25 -7.77
CA LYS A 237 17.89 17.88 -8.09
C LYS A 237 18.86 17.83 -6.91
N TYR A 238 18.39 18.07 -5.70
CA TYR A 238 19.19 17.98 -4.47
C TYR A 238 19.76 16.56 -4.28
N LEU A 239 18.92 15.54 -4.39
CA LEU A 239 19.35 14.15 -4.29
C LEU A 239 20.37 13.76 -5.38
N SER A 240 20.06 14.06 -6.65
CA SER A 240 20.86 13.58 -7.78
C SER A 240 22.11 14.41 -8.03
N SER A 241 22.04 15.74 -7.93
CA SER A 241 23.12 16.65 -8.32
C SER A 241 23.93 17.10 -7.11
N THR A 242 23.29 17.54 -6.02
CA THR A 242 23.99 18.05 -4.84
C THR A 242 24.57 16.89 -4.02
N LEU A 243 23.75 15.91 -3.66
CA LEU A 243 24.21 14.74 -2.91
C LEU A 243 24.84 13.66 -3.80
N LYS A 244 24.70 13.78 -5.12
CA LYS A 244 25.17 12.78 -6.11
C LYS A 244 24.70 11.37 -5.79
N TYR A 245 23.49 11.28 -5.25
CA TYR A 245 22.91 9.99 -4.85
C TYR A 245 22.40 9.22 -6.06
N LYS A 246 23.05 8.11 -6.37
CA LYS A 246 22.79 7.32 -7.59
C LYS A 246 21.39 6.68 -7.63
N ASN A 247 20.84 6.35 -6.47
CA ASN A 247 19.53 5.70 -6.36
C ASN A 247 18.41 6.71 -6.06
N THR A 248 18.48 7.90 -6.67
CA THR A 248 17.34 8.81 -6.71
C THR A 248 16.25 8.21 -7.59
N VAL A 249 15.00 8.31 -7.17
CA VAL A 249 13.87 7.77 -7.92
C VAL A 249 13.82 8.35 -9.35
N LYS A 250 13.49 7.50 -10.33
CA LYS A 250 13.28 7.95 -11.72
C LYS A 250 12.14 8.96 -11.77
N ASN A 251 12.37 10.12 -12.34
CA ASN A 251 11.41 11.21 -12.36
C ASN A 251 11.53 12.05 -13.63
N LEU A 252 10.49 12.87 -13.88
CA LEU A 252 10.46 13.92 -14.90
C LEU A 252 9.50 15.02 -14.47
N VAL A 253 9.65 16.23 -15.05
CA VAL A 253 8.76 17.37 -14.81
C VAL A 253 7.86 17.57 -16.02
N MET A 254 6.57 17.82 -15.80
CA MET A 254 5.58 18.07 -16.84
C MET A 254 4.62 19.18 -16.42
N LYS A 255 4.07 19.92 -17.37
CA LYS A 255 3.01 20.89 -17.12
C LYS A 255 1.65 20.20 -17.00
N ASP A 256 0.75 20.76 -16.20
CA ASP A 256 -0.60 20.22 -15.98
C ASP A 256 -1.37 19.88 -17.27
N LYS A 257 -1.15 20.67 -18.34
CA LYS A 257 -1.80 20.50 -19.65
C LYS A 257 -1.26 19.31 -20.45
N GLU A 258 -0.07 18.83 -20.14
CA GLU A 258 0.62 17.73 -20.81
C GLU A 258 0.29 16.38 -20.15
N ILE A 259 -0.37 16.39 -19.00
CA ILE A 259 -0.63 15.21 -18.19
C ILE A 259 -2.06 14.74 -18.40
N ASP A 260 -2.20 13.51 -18.85
CA ASP A 260 -3.47 12.78 -18.91
C ASP A 260 -3.24 11.28 -18.63
N ASN A 261 -4.32 10.50 -18.67
CA ASN A 261 -4.26 9.06 -18.42
C ASN A 261 -3.40 8.31 -19.44
N GLU A 262 -3.41 8.74 -20.70
CA GLU A 262 -2.66 8.06 -21.77
C GLU A 262 -1.16 8.30 -21.60
N VAL A 263 -0.77 9.53 -21.32
CA VAL A 263 0.62 9.91 -21.05
C VAL A 263 1.13 9.19 -19.82
N LEU A 264 0.39 9.21 -18.71
CA LEU A 264 0.78 8.51 -17.48
C LEU A 264 0.88 6.99 -17.69
N SER A 265 0.00 6.42 -18.50
CA SER A 265 0.05 5.00 -18.86
C SER A 265 1.29 4.65 -19.65
N LYS A 266 1.66 5.46 -20.66
CA LYS A 266 2.88 5.28 -21.46
C LYS A 266 4.13 5.35 -20.58
N ILE A 267 4.21 6.35 -19.69
CA ILE A 267 5.30 6.51 -18.72
C ILE A 267 5.41 5.27 -17.82
N LEU A 268 4.29 4.82 -17.25
CA LEU A 268 4.26 3.67 -16.38
C LEU A 268 4.73 2.39 -17.09
N LEU A 269 4.25 2.15 -18.31
CA LEU A 269 4.63 0.98 -19.12
C LEU A 269 6.13 0.99 -19.46
N ASP A 270 6.65 2.13 -19.94
CA ASP A 270 8.08 2.28 -20.24
C ASP A 270 8.93 2.04 -19.00
N TRP A 271 8.61 2.73 -17.91
CA TRP A 271 9.39 2.61 -16.69
C TRP A 271 9.31 1.21 -16.09
N ARG A 272 8.15 0.57 -16.10
CA ARG A 272 8.00 -0.80 -15.61
C ARG A 272 8.88 -1.80 -16.36
N LYS A 273 9.00 -1.61 -17.67
CA LYS A 273 9.85 -2.45 -18.53
C LYS A 273 11.34 -2.20 -18.27
N ASN A 274 11.74 -0.92 -18.19
CA ASN A 274 13.14 -0.51 -18.26
C ASN A 274 13.78 -0.16 -16.92
N TYR A 275 13.01 -0.11 -15.83
CA TYR A 275 13.54 0.23 -14.51
C TYR A 275 14.01 -1.04 -13.77
N PRO A 276 15.20 -1.00 -13.10
CA PRO A 276 15.76 -2.19 -12.46
C PRO A 276 14.95 -2.73 -11.28
N TRP A 277 14.11 -1.89 -10.68
CA TRP A 277 13.29 -2.22 -9.54
C TRP A 277 11.81 -2.32 -9.92
N GLU A 278 11.05 -3.07 -9.14
CA GLU A 278 9.60 -3.17 -9.34
C GLU A 278 8.91 -1.83 -9.06
N ILE A 279 7.92 -1.50 -9.90
CA ILE A 279 7.03 -0.35 -9.71
C ILE A 279 5.57 -0.77 -9.87
N ASP A 280 4.70 -0.17 -9.06
CA ASP A 280 3.27 -0.47 -9.06
C ASP A 280 2.41 0.70 -9.57
N GLY A 281 3.06 1.79 -9.99
CA GLY A 281 2.41 2.98 -10.48
C GLY A 281 3.40 4.11 -10.74
N VAL A 282 2.88 5.31 -10.93
CA VAL A 282 3.63 6.56 -10.90
C VAL A 282 3.00 7.53 -9.92
N ILE A 283 3.81 8.33 -9.24
CA ILE A 283 3.36 9.43 -8.39
C ILE A 283 3.32 10.70 -9.22
N VAL A 284 2.24 11.45 -9.09
CA VAL A 284 2.05 12.77 -9.69
C VAL A 284 1.98 13.76 -8.55
N CYS A 285 2.95 14.66 -8.44
CA CYS A 285 3.07 15.61 -7.34
C CYS A 285 3.20 17.03 -7.88
N HIS A 286 2.36 17.96 -7.40
CA HIS A 286 2.45 19.38 -7.78
C HIS A 286 3.78 19.98 -7.32
N ASP A 287 4.52 20.62 -8.26
CA ASP A 287 5.87 21.12 -8.01
C ASP A 287 5.86 22.48 -7.29
N LYS A 288 5.36 22.45 -6.05
CA LYS A 288 5.47 23.56 -5.10
C LYS A 288 5.64 23.03 -3.69
N ILE A 289 6.19 23.84 -2.81
CA ILE A 289 6.24 23.55 -1.39
C ILE A 289 4.82 23.61 -0.83
N HIS A 290 4.40 22.53 -0.21
CA HIS A 290 3.12 22.42 0.49
C HIS A 290 3.36 22.08 1.96
N PRO A 291 2.73 22.80 2.89
CA PRO A 291 2.85 22.49 4.32
C PRO A 291 2.46 21.02 4.59
N ARG A 292 3.29 20.31 5.34
CA ARG A 292 2.98 18.93 5.76
C ARG A 292 1.79 18.96 6.72
N LYS A 293 0.80 18.13 6.42
CA LYS A 293 -0.41 17.92 7.24
C LYS A 293 -0.56 16.45 7.52
N SER A 294 -1.25 16.13 8.61
CA SER A 294 -1.67 14.76 8.87
C SER A 294 -2.63 14.26 7.79
N GLY A 295 -2.48 13.02 7.38
CA GLY A 295 -3.26 12.41 6.30
C GLY A 295 -2.59 12.44 4.91
N ASN A 296 -3.25 11.83 3.94
CA ASN A 296 -2.74 11.78 2.57
C ASN A 296 -2.67 13.17 1.95
N PRO A 297 -1.59 13.50 1.22
CA PRO A 297 -1.44 14.81 0.61
C PRO A 297 -2.46 15.03 -0.52
N ASP A 298 -3.08 16.20 -0.52
CA ASP A 298 -4.02 16.62 -1.58
C ASP A 298 -3.34 16.98 -2.89
N HIS A 299 -2.09 17.45 -2.80
CA HIS A 299 -1.28 17.94 -3.92
C HIS A 299 -0.54 16.83 -4.67
N ALA A 300 -0.70 15.60 -4.23
CA ALA A 300 -0.09 14.43 -4.87
C ALA A 300 -1.06 13.25 -4.91
N PHE A 301 -0.89 12.39 -5.90
CA PHE A 301 -1.65 11.13 -6.01
C PHE A 301 -0.83 10.04 -6.71
N ALA A 302 -1.18 8.80 -6.45
CA ALA A 302 -0.61 7.65 -7.14
C ALA A 302 -1.51 7.27 -8.32
N PHE A 303 -1.00 7.36 -9.54
CA PHE A 303 -1.66 6.80 -10.71
C PHE A 303 -1.32 5.33 -10.83
N LYS A 304 -2.37 4.50 -10.88
CA LYS A 304 -2.26 3.05 -11.08
C LYS A 304 -3.19 2.62 -12.20
N MET A 305 -2.76 1.70 -13.03
CA MET A 305 -3.60 1.07 -14.03
C MET A 305 -3.47 -0.45 -13.96
N VAL A 306 -4.53 -1.13 -14.37
CA VAL A 306 -4.47 -2.57 -14.63
C VAL A 306 -3.86 -2.74 -16.01
N LEU A 307 -2.71 -3.38 -16.08
CA LEU A 307 -2.02 -3.64 -17.35
C LEU A 307 -2.56 -4.92 -17.98
N SER A 308 -2.53 -5.00 -19.30
CA SER A 308 -2.97 -6.19 -20.05
C SER A 308 -2.21 -7.46 -19.65
N ASP A 309 -0.95 -7.31 -19.22
CA ASP A 309 -0.15 -8.42 -18.71
C ASP A 309 -0.57 -8.91 -17.31
N GLN A 310 -1.42 -8.15 -16.62
CA GLN A 310 -2.06 -8.50 -15.33
C GLN A 310 -3.48 -9.07 -15.53
N ILE A 311 -3.98 -9.07 -16.77
CA ILE A 311 -5.27 -9.65 -17.10
C ILE A 311 -5.06 -11.13 -17.41
N VAL A 312 -5.78 -11.99 -16.71
CA VAL A 312 -5.80 -13.43 -16.94
C VAL A 312 -7.19 -13.80 -17.42
N GLU A 313 -7.28 -14.47 -18.55
CA GLU A 313 -8.51 -15.12 -18.95
C GLU A 313 -8.73 -16.36 -18.09
N ALA A 314 -9.91 -16.47 -17.50
CA ALA A 314 -10.29 -17.58 -16.65
C ALA A 314 -11.69 -18.05 -17.02
N ARG A 315 -11.92 -19.35 -16.95
CA ARG A 315 -13.25 -19.90 -17.14
C ARG A 315 -14.11 -19.59 -15.93
N VAL A 316 -15.27 -18.97 -16.16
CA VAL A 316 -16.27 -18.79 -15.11
C VAL A 316 -16.91 -20.14 -14.81
N HIS A 317 -16.76 -20.61 -13.58
CA HIS A 317 -17.35 -21.85 -13.10
C HIS A 317 -18.78 -21.59 -12.61
N ASP A 318 -18.98 -20.52 -11.84
CA ASP A 318 -20.29 -20.17 -11.30
C ASP A 318 -20.39 -18.66 -11.02
N VAL A 319 -21.61 -18.16 -10.89
CA VAL A 319 -21.92 -16.78 -10.52
C VAL A 319 -22.88 -16.80 -9.33
N ILE A 320 -22.35 -16.55 -8.14
CA ILE A 320 -23.13 -16.49 -6.92
C ILE A 320 -23.70 -15.06 -6.77
N TRP A 321 -25.01 -14.97 -6.67
CA TRP A 321 -25.71 -13.70 -6.50
C TRP A 321 -25.99 -13.44 -5.03
N SER A 322 -25.55 -12.30 -4.51
CA SER A 322 -25.82 -11.86 -3.13
C SER A 322 -26.59 -10.55 -3.12
N PRO A 323 -27.61 -10.40 -2.27
CA PRO A 323 -28.35 -9.15 -2.16
C PRO A 323 -27.51 -8.06 -1.51
N SER A 324 -27.53 -6.86 -2.10
CA SER A 324 -26.98 -5.65 -1.49
C SER A 324 -27.98 -5.01 -0.54
N LYS A 325 -27.49 -4.07 0.30
CA LYS A 325 -28.35 -3.27 1.20
C LYS A 325 -29.45 -2.48 0.46
N ASP A 326 -29.18 -2.10 -0.78
CA ASP A 326 -30.07 -1.29 -1.61
C ASP A 326 -30.99 -2.13 -2.51
N GLY A 327 -31.10 -3.43 -2.23
CA GLY A 327 -31.99 -4.36 -2.95
C GLY A 327 -31.44 -4.85 -4.30
N TYR A 328 -30.20 -4.50 -4.67
CA TYR A 328 -29.57 -5.01 -5.89
C TYR A 328 -28.89 -6.36 -5.62
N LEU A 329 -28.97 -7.27 -6.59
CA LEU A 329 -28.18 -8.50 -6.60
C LEU A 329 -26.77 -8.17 -7.12
N LYS A 330 -25.76 -8.44 -6.30
CA LYS A 330 -24.34 -8.32 -6.70
C LYS A 330 -23.81 -9.68 -7.11
N PRO A 331 -23.24 -9.84 -8.33
CA PRO A 331 -22.64 -11.09 -8.75
C PRO A 331 -21.27 -11.29 -8.08
N LYS A 332 -21.02 -12.48 -7.59
CA LYS A 332 -19.70 -12.99 -7.19
C LYS A 332 -19.32 -14.08 -8.18
N ILE A 333 -18.27 -13.86 -8.95
CA ILE A 333 -17.83 -14.78 -10.01
C ILE A 333 -16.84 -15.78 -9.41
N GLN A 334 -17.17 -17.07 -9.51
CA GLN A 334 -16.22 -18.16 -9.27
C GLN A 334 -15.50 -18.48 -10.57
N ILE A 335 -14.16 -18.50 -10.53
CA ILE A 335 -13.32 -18.74 -11.70
C ILE A 335 -12.46 -20.00 -11.50
N GLU A 336 -12.27 -20.76 -12.55
CA GLU A 336 -11.21 -21.76 -12.65
C GLU A 336 -10.00 -21.14 -13.32
N LEU A 337 -8.84 -21.25 -12.67
CA LEU A 337 -7.57 -20.88 -13.25
C LEU A 337 -6.91 -22.13 -13.83
N ASP A 338 -6.69 -22.16 -15.14
CA ASP A 338 -5.93 -23.24 -15.76
C ASP A 338 -4.52 -23.31 -15.15
N LYS A 339 -4.11 -24.51 -14.73
CA LYS A 339 -2.79 -24.76 -14.12
C LYS A 339 -1.61 -24.27 -14.98
N LEU A 340 -1.78 -24.14 -16.29
CA LEU A 340 -0.79 -23.59 -17.22
C LEU A 340 -0.61 -22.08 -17.11
N SER A 341 -1.60 -21.31 -16.63
CA SER A 341 -1.50 -19.87 -16.44
C SER A 341 -0.78 -19.52 -15.14
N LEU A 342 -0.79 -20.41 -14.15
CA LEU A 342 -0.13 -20.22 -12.84
C LEU A 342 1.39 -20.34 -12.90
N THR A 343 1.93 -21.01 -13.93
CA THR A 343 3.39 -21.18 -14.08
C THR A 343 4.10 -19.98 -14.69
N LYS A 344 3.37 -19.04 -15.31
CA LYS A 344 3.95 -17.86 -15.98
C LYS A 344 3.63 -16.51 -15.31
N LYS A 345 2.68 -16.44 -14.39
CA LYS A 345 2.33 -15.17 -13.71
C LYS A 345 2.10 -15.41 -12.23
N LYS A 346 3.03 -14.96 -11.41
CA LYS A 346 2.78 -14.81 -9.97
C LYS A 346 1.68 -13.77 -9.83
N MET A 347 0.52 -14.16 -9.28
CA MET A 347 -0.53 -13.20 -8.91
C MET A 347 0.00 -12.31 -7.80
N TYR A 348 -0.10 -11.01 -8.02
CA TYR A 348 0.19 -9.97 -7.03
C TYR A 348 -1.10 -9.54 -6.36
#